data_8ee80210cee987e0ea04d538fbe2e35d
#
_entry.id   8ee80210cee987e0ea04d538fbe2e35d
#
_cell.length_a   1.000
_cell.length_b   1.000
_cell.length_c   1.000
_cell.angle_alpha   90.00
_cell.angle_beta   90.00
_cell.angle_gamma   90.00
#
_symmetry.space_group_name_H-M   'P 1'
#
loop_
_entity.id
_entity.type
_entity.pdbx_description
1 polymer ?
#
loop_
_entity_poly.entity_id
_entity_poly.type
_entity_poly.pdbx_seq_one_letter_code
_entity_poly.pdbx_strand_id
1 'polypeptide(L)'
;MKSVLLALVATTALSGAAFAQDAITEFNIGILGGENAQDRMTNLECFRAMVEADLGVPVKLFTPADYDGVIQGLLGGTLDYAWLGASAYAKVYLTDAEAVDVMLTKQNVDGSTGYYSVGFARKDAGIASMDDAKGKVFAFADPNSTSGYLVPGAELTEKYGDLAAYFSEVKMSGGHEQTIVGVANGDFAAGVSWADGLGNWEDGYNSGAFRKAADAGLVDMNDLVEIWRSKMIPEGPMVVRRALPQDVKDKVTALTADLWEKDKDCAYAVAAGEAKDFIPVTHDEFLGVIAARKLQEGM
;
A
#
# COMPACT_ATOMS: atom_id res chain seq x y z
N MET A 1 -85.16 5.47 0.65
CA MET A 1 -84.01 6.36 1.02
C MET A 1 -82.76 5.47 1.17
N LYS A 2 -81.91 5.52 0.20
CA LYS A 2 -80.66 4.68 0.19
C LYS A 2 -79.50 5.63 0.51
N SER A 3 -78.86 5.42 1.69
CA SER A 3 -77.69 6.15 2.12
C SER A 3 -76.46 5.52 1.48
N VAL A 4 -75.70 6.30 0.69
CA VAL A 4 -74.40 5.91 0.12
C VAL A 4 -73.32 6.40 1.08
N LEU A 5 -72.57 5.48 1.70
CA LEU A 5 -71.35 5.80 2.44
C LEU A 5 -70.17 5.94 1.43
N LEU A 6 -69.60 7.14 1.37
CA LEU A 6 -68.32 7.39 0.67
C LEU A 6 -67.17 7.05 1.63
N ALA A 7 -66.37 6.02 1.31
CA ALA A 7 -65.14 5.72 2.01
C ALA A 7 -64.01 6.56 1.41
N LEU A 8 -63.43 7.44 2.20
CA LEU A 8 -62.25 8.26 1.86
C LEU A 8 -60.99 7.39 2.11
N VAL A 9 -60.33 6.94 1.04
CA VAL A 9 -59.02 6.26 1.14
C VAL A 9 -57.92 7.35 1.19
N ALA A 10 -57.36 7.56 2.37
CA ALA A 10 -56.21 8.42 2.55
C ALA A 10 -54.94 7.62 2.14
N THR A 11 -54.37 7.96 0.96
CA THR A 11 -53.06 7.51 0.52
C THR A 11 -52.00 8.32 1.24
N THR A 12 -51.36 7.76 2.26
CA THR A 12 -50.13 8.31 2.86
C THR A 12 -48.95 8.05 1.91
N ALA A 13 -48.54 9.07 1.19
CA ALA A 13 -47.27 9.06 0.48
C ALA A 13 -46.15 9.09 1.52
N LEU A 14 -45.45 7.94 1.73
CA LEU A 14 -44.15 7.93 2.42
C LEU A 14 -43.16 8.63 1.50
N SER A 15 -42.94 9.93 1.75
CA SER A 15 -41.78 10.63 1.20
C SER A 15 -40.53 10.05 1.87
N GLY A 16 -39.83 9.15 1.20
CA GLY A 16 -38.49 8.71 1.58
C GLY A 16 -37.60 9.96 1.54
N ALA A 17 -37.19 10.48 2.71
CA ALA A 17 -36.10 11.44 2.79
C ALA A 17 -34.84 10.72 2.28
N ALA A 18 -34.49 10.95 1.02
CA ALA A 18 -33.13 10.69 0.56
C ALA A 18 -32.25 11.64 1.36
N PHE A 19 -31.48 11.14 2.31
CA PHE A 19 -30.41 11.89 2.91
C PHE A 19 -29.44 12.18 1.76
N ALA A 20 -29.42 13.41 1.26
CA ALA A 20 -28.37 13.88 0.39
C ALA A 20 -27.08 13.79 1.22
N GLN A 21 -26.19 12.90 0.84
CA GLN A 21 -24.85 12.85 1.40
C GLN A 21 -24.20 14.19 1.06
N ASP A 22 -23.65 14.89 2.05
CA ASP A 22 -23.06 16.22 1.86
C ASP A 22 -21.98 16.15 0.78
N ALA A 23 -22.02 17.11 -0.16
CA ALA A 23 -20.99 17.23 -1.19
C ALA A 23 -19.61 17.47 -0.52
N ILE A 24 -18.58 16.78 -0.99
CA ILE A 24 -17.23 17.01 -0.49
C ILE A 24 -16.74 18.41 -0.90
N THR A 25 -15.96 19.04 -0.02
CA THR A 25 -15.34 20.35 -0.27
C THR A 25 -13.85 20.27 -0.62
N GLU A 26 -13.21 19.14 -0.33
CA GLU A 26 -11.83 18.79 -0.65
C GLU A 26 -11.69 17.27 -0.68
N PHE A 27 -10.59 16.78 -1.27
CA PHE A 27 -10.25 15.35 -1.29
C PHE A 27 -8.77 15.16 -0.92
N ASN A 28 -8.50 14.27 0.02
CA ASN A 28 -7.18 14.15 0.64
C ASN A 28 -6.58 12.76 0.37
N ILE A 29 -5.45 12.73 -0.34
CA ILE A 29 -4.72 11.51 -0.70
C ILE A 29 -3.56 11.30 0.27
N GLY A 30 -3.57 10.16 0.98
CA GLY A 30 -2.48 9.73 1.84
C GLY A 30 -1.43 8.93 1.08
N ILE A 31 -0.18 9.25 1.28
CA ILE A 31 0.96 8.56 0.70
C ILE A 31 1.72 7.90 1.85
N LEU A 32 1.91 6.56 1.79
CA LEU A 32 2.62 5.83 2.85
C LEU A 32 4.01 6.43 3.08
N GLY A 33 4.40 6.59 4.35
CA GLY A 33 5.70 7.09 4.75
C GLY A 33 6.85 6.15 4.40
N GLY A 34 8.07 6.57 4.76
CA GLY A 34 9.25 5.73 4.60
C GLY A 34 9.95 5.86 3.24
N GLU A 35 9.74 6.98 2.56
CA GLU A 35 10.47 7.42 1.37
C GLU A 35 10.62 8.94 1.41
N ASN A 36 11.44 9.52 0.52
CA ASN A 36 11.57 10.97 0.44
C ASN A 36 10.21 11.61 0.11
N ALA A 37 9.69 12.41 1.07
CA ALA A 37 8.35 12.99 0.96
C ALA A 37 8.22 13.94 -0.23
N GLN A 38 9.28 14.73 -0.56
CA GLN A 38 9.25 15.67 -1.67
C GLN A 38 9.19 14.94 -3.02
N ASP A 39 9.97 13.88 -3.19
CA ASP A 39 9.99 13.10 -4.43
C ASP A 39 8.63 12.42 -4.65
N ARG A 40 8.04 11.88 -3.59
CA ARG A 40 6.71 11.25 -3.66
C ARG A 40 5.62 12.24 -4.03
N MET A 41 5.63 13.43 -3.43
CA MET A 41 4.69 14.49 -3.80
C MET A 41 4.84 14.89 -5.26
N THR A 42 6.09 15.05 -5.73
CA THR A 42 6.38 15.41 -7.12
C THR A 42 5.92 14.33 -8.09
N ASN A 43 6.21 13.06 -7.80
CA ASN A 43 5.86 11.93 -8.66
C ASN A 43 4.34 11.67 -8.73
N LEU A 44 3.58 12.03 -7.68
CA LEU A 44 2.12 11.85 -7.64
C LEU A 44 1.32 13.11 -7.97
N GLU A 45 1.98 14.22 -8.32
CA GLU A 45 1.30 15.46 -8.70
C GLU A 45 0.42 15.30 -9.95
N CYS A 46 0.85 14.45 -10.90
CA CYS A 46 0.04 14.10 -12.06
C CYS A 46 -1.30 13.47 -11.64
N PHE A 47 -1.27 12.48 -10.76
CA PHE A 47 -2.47 11.80 -10.25
C PHE A 47 -3.35 12.76 -9.45
N ARG A 48 -2.76 13.58 -8.55
CA ARG A 48 -3.46 14.61 -7.81
C ARG A 48 -4.23 15.55 -8.73
N ALA A 49 -3.56 16.06 -9.78
CA ALA A 49 -4.18 17.01 -10.72
C ALA A 49 -5.32 16.37 -11.52
N MET A 50 -5.19 15.09 -11.91
CA MET A 50 -6.25 14.35 -12.60
C MET A 50 -7.47 14.14 -11.71
N VAL A 51 -7.27 13.75 -10.44
CA VAL A 51 -8.36 13.58 -9.46
C VAL A 51 -9.04 14.93 -9.18
N GLU A 52 -8.27 16.03 -9.04
CA GLU A 52 -8.81 17.38 -8.85
C GLU A 52 -9.68 17.82 -10.03
N ALA A 53 -9.24 17.58 -11.25
CA ALA A 53 -9.99 17.91 -12.46
C ALA A 53 -11.29 17.10 -12.58
N ASP A 54 -11.28 15.83 -12.20
CA ASP A 54 -12.44 14.94 -12.31
C ASP A 54 -13.48 15.17 -11.20
N LEU A 55 -13.02 15.44 -9.97
CA LEU A 55 -13.90 15.69 -8.83
C LEU A 55 -14.41 17.14 -8.79
N GLY A 56 -13.66 18.10 -9.32
CA GLY A 56 -14.00 19.53 -9.30
C GLY A 56 -13.85 20.19 -7.92
N VAL A 57 -13.09 19.58 -7.01
CA VAL A 57 -12.75 20.11 -5.68
C VAL A 57 -11.24 20.08 -5.47
N PRO A 58 -10.67 20.92 -4.59
CA PRO A 58 -9.25 20.88 -4.26
C PRO A 58 -8.81 19.48 -3.80
N VAL A 59 -7.68 18.99 -4.33
CA VAL A 59 -7.07 17.73 -3.94
C VAL A 59 -5.68 17.97 -3.33
N LYS A 60 -5.43 17.36 -2.18
CA LYS A 60 -4.18 17.51 -1.44
C LYS A 60 -3.47 16.17 -1.27
N LEU A 61 -2.14 16.18 -1.39
CA LEU A 61 -1.29 15.05 -1.05
C LEU A 61 -0.74 15.22 0.38
N PHE A 62 -0.80 14.14 1.15
CA PHE A 62 -0.26 14.09 2.50
C PHE A 62 0.78 12.99 2.60
N THR A 63 1.97 13.32 3.10
CA THR A 63 3.11 12.42 3.29
C THR A 63 3.45 12.33 4.78
N PRO A 64 2.68 11.59 5.60
CA PRO A 64 3.06 11.34 6.98
C PRO A 64 4.45 10.71 7.09
N ALA A 65 5.08 10.83 8.26
CA ALA A 65 6.43 10.31 8.48
C ALA A 65 6.53 8.79 8.35
N ASP A 66 5.46 8.07 8.69
CA ASP A 66 5.37 6.61 8.73
C ASP A 66 4.00 6.11 8.25
N TYR A 67 3.86 4.78 8.23
CA TYR A 67 2.62 4.10 7.86
C TYR A 67 1.47 4.40 8.83
N ASP A 68 1.77 4.55 10.12
CA ASP A 68 0.74 4.78 11.14
C ASP A 68 0.03 6.12 10.90
N GLY A 69 0.74 7.14 10.45
CA GLY A 69 0.13 8.44 10.09
C GLY A 69 -0.92 8.34 8.99
N VAL A 70 -0.74 7.47 7.98
CA VAL A 70 -1.75 7.21 6.94
C VAL A 70 -2.92 6.41 7.52
N ILE A 71 -2.63 5.37 8.31
CA ILE A 71 -3.64 4.54 8.96
C ILE A 71 -4.55 5.41 9.84
N GLN A 72 -3.99 6.24 10.70
CA GLN A 72 -4.73 7.16 11.56
C GLN A 72 -5.50 8.21 10.78
N GLY A 73 -4.92 8.69 9.67
CA GLY A 73 -5.59 9.65 8.78
C GLY A 73 -6.86 9.08 8.14
N LEU A 74 -6.84 7.83 7.69
CA LEU A 74 -8.02 7.12 7.16
C LEU A 74 -9.06 6.85 8.27
N LEU A 75 -8.62 6.33 9.42
CA LEU A 75 -9.50 6.06 10.58
C LEU A 75 -10.14 7.34 11.13
N GLY A 76 -9.39 8.43 11.19
CA GLY A 76 -9.85 9.72 11.67
C GLY A 76 -10.61 10.58 10.64
N GLY A 77 -10.71 10.11 9.38
CA GLY A 77 -11.43 10.80 8.32
C GLY A 77 -10.72 12.06 7.79
N THR A 78 -9.43 12.22 8.04
CA THR A 78 -8.60 13.31 7.48
C THR A 78 -7.97 12.95 6.13
N LEU A 79 -7.94 11.65 5.80
CA LEU A 79 -7.57 11.15 4.49
C LEU A 79 -8.76 10.44 3.85
N ASP A 80 -8.89 10.58 2.55
CA ASP A 80 -9.98 10.04 1.74
C ASP A 80 -9.57 8.84 0.89
N TYR A 81 -8.30 8.76 0.52
CA TYR A 81 -7.74 7.75 -0.36
C TYR A 81 -6.30 7.43 0.04
N ALA A 82 -5.91 6.17 -0.09
CA ALA A 82 -4.52 5.73 -0.03
C ALA A 82 -4.31 4.41 -0.77
N TRP A 83 -3.08 4.15 -1.24
CA TRP A 83 -2.64 2.81 -1.59
C TRP A 83 -1.89 2.23 -0.39
N LEU A 84 -2.43 1.16 0.19
CA LEU A 84 -1.90 0.51 1.38
C LEU A 84 -1.19 -0.80 1.02
N GLY A 85 -0.17 -1.17 1.80
CA GLY A 85 0.20 -2.57 1.87
C GLY A 85 -0.89 -3.38 2.58
N ALA A 86 -1.02 -4.68 2.28
CA ALA A 86 -2.07 -5.53 2.84
C ALA A 86 -2.07 -5.58 4.38
N SER A 87 -0.88 -5.48 5.04
CA SER A 87 -0.76 -5.40 6.50
C SER A 87 -1.30 -4.08 7.06
N ALA A 88 -1.02 -2.94 6.40
CA ALA A 88 -1.57 -1.65 6.79
C ALA A 88 -3.10 -1.62 6.62
N TYR A 89 -3.62 -2.19 5.51
CA TYR A 89 -5.06 -2.40 5.33
C TYR A 89 -5.65 -3.29 6.44
N ALA A 90 -4.98 -4.40 6.77
CA ALA A 90 -5.41 -5.26 7.88
C ALA A 90 -5.51 -4.49 9.20
N LYS A 91 -4.56 -3.58 9.47
CA LYS A 91 -4.60 -2.72 10.67
C LYS A 91 -5.79 -1.79 10.67
N VAL A 92 -6.08 -1.12 9.54
CA VAL A 92 -7.27 -0.27 9.40
C VAL A 92 -8.53 -1.11 9.68
N TYR A 93 -8.69 -2.23 8.99
CA TYR A 93 -9.85 -3.12 9.12
C TYR A 93 -10.05 -3.68 10.54
N LEU A 94 -8.98 -4.10 11.20
CA LEU A 94 -9.03 -4.62 12.58
C LEU A 94 -9.37 -3.53 13.60
N THR A 95 -9.08 -2.28 13.30
CA THR A 95 -9.41 -1.14 14.16
C THR A 95 -10.85 -0.68 13.91
N ASP A 96 -11.23 -0.52 12.65
CA ASP A 96 -12.59 -0.17 12.22
C ASP A 96 -12.85 -0.79 10.83
N ALA A 97 -13.68 -1.84 10.80
CA ALA A 97 -14.05 -2.55 9.58
C ALA A 97 -14.88 -1.71 8.59
N GLU A 98 -15.44 -0.58 9.07
CA GLU A 98 -16.27 0.32 8.28
C GLU A 98 -15.52 1.58 7.81
N ALA A 99 -14.21 1.72 8.12
CA ALA A 99 -13.45 2.92 7.82
C ALA A 99 -13.25 3.13 6.31
N VAL A 100 -12.94 2.07 5.56
CA VAL A 100 -12.58 2.15 4.14
C VAL A 100 -13.27 1.07 3.31
N ASP A 101 -13.47 1.38 2.02
CA ASP A 101 -13.80 0.42 0.98
C ASP A 101 -12.53 0.08 0.18
N VAL A 102 -12.36 -1.19 -0.15
CA VAL A 102 -11.32 -1.68 -1.07
C VAL A 102 -11.80 -1.44 -2.49
N MET A 103 -10.92 -0.91 -3.36
CA MET A 103 -11.27 -0.58 -4.74
C MET A 103 -10.48 -1.43 -5.74
N LEU A 104 -9.20 -1.14 -5.88
CA LEU A 104 -8.33 -1.66 -6.90
C LEU A 104 -7.04 -2.21 -6.28
N THR A 105 -6.34 -3.02 -7.06
CA THR A 105 -4.96 -3.42 -6.81
C THR A 105 -4.17 -3.38 -8.11
N LYS A 106 -2.84 -3.35 -8.02
CA LYS A 106 -1.95 -3.42 -9.18
C LYS A 106 -1.96 -4.83 -9.78
N GLN A 107 -2.03 -4.91 -11.11
CA GLN A 107 -1.74 -6.12 -11.87
C GLN A 107 -0.38 -5.98 -12.54
N ASN A 108 0.52 -6.91 -12.31
CA ASN A 108 1.84 -6.95 -12.92
C ASN A 108 1.76 -7.26 -14.42
N VAL A 109 2.85 -7.00 -15.15
CA VAL A 109 2.92 -7.18 -16.62
C VAL A 109 2.66 -8.62 -17.07
N ASP A 110 2.91 -9.61 -16.23
CA ASP A 110 2.60 -11.04 -16.47
C ASP A 110 1.16 -11.43 -16.13
N GLY A 111 0.38 -10.49 -15.59
CA GLY A 111 -1.01 -10.70 -15.18
C GLY A 111 -1.18 -11.16 -13.72
N SER A 112 -0.11 -11.40 -12.98
CA SER A 112 -0.18 -11.71 -11.54
C SER A 112 -0.60 -10.48 -10.71
N THR A 113 -1.09 -10.73 -9.49
CA THR A 113 -1.48 -9.71 -8.51
C THR A 113 -0.72 -9.89 -7.20
N GLY A 114 0.56 -10.20 -7.31
CA GLY A 114 1.41 -10.46 -6.16
C GLY A 114 2.81 -9.91 -6.35
N TYR A 115 3.52 -9.79 -5.24
CA TYR A 115 4.89 -9.31 -5.16
C TYR A 115 5.65 -10.06 -4.06
N TYR A 116 6.90 -9.70 -3.81
CA TYR A 116 7.75 -10.38 -2.86
C TYR A 116 8.38 -9.42 -1.86
N SER A 117 8.59 -9.91 -0.64
CA SER A 117 9.64 -9.39 0.23
C SER A 117 10.96 -9.97 -0.24
N VAL A 118 11.94 -9.10 -0.47
CA VAL A 118 13.27 -9.47 -0.96
C VAL A 118 14.30 -9.10 0.09
N GLY A 119 15.01 -10.10 0.60
CA GLY A 119 16.16 -9.93 1.47
C GLY A 119 17.39 -9.62 0.64
N PHE A 120 18.19 -8.65 1.05
CA PHE A 120 19.35 -8.19 0.28
C PHE A 120 20.47 -7.69 1.17
N ALA A 121 21.68 -7.65 0.60
CA ALA A 121 22.89 -7.17 1.22
C ALA A 121 23.81 -6.50 0.17
N ARG A 122 24.88 -5.85 0.60
CA ARG A 122 25.93 -5.40 -0.33
C ARG A 122 26.72 -6.62 -0.83
N LYS A 123 27.14 -6.58 -2.10
CA LYS A 123 27.99 -7.63 -2.69
C LYS A 123 29.34 -7.80 -1.98
N ASP A 124 29.92 -6.69 -1.53
CA ASP A 124 31.22 -6.67 -0.85
C ASP A 124 31.16 -7.05 0.63
N ALA A 125 29.95 -7.24 1.20
CA ALA A 125 29.75 -7.58 2.60
C ALA A 125 30.02 -9.08 2.92
N GLY A 126 30.20 -9.92 1.90
CA GLY A 126 30.41 -11.37 2.07
C GLY A 126 29.15 -12.10 2.57
N ILE A 127 27.96 -11.55 2.31
CA ILE A 127 26.66 -12.12 2.65
C ILE A 127 25.99 -12.55 1.34
N ALA A 128 25.94 -13.86 1.08
CA ALA A 128 25.36 -14.45 -0.13
C ALA A 128 24.01 -15.14 0.14
N SER A 129 23.65 -15.30 1.40
CA SER A 129 22.40 -15.93 1.85
C SER A 129 21.97 -15.36 3.19
N MET A 130 20.72 -15.61 3.59
CA MET A 130 20.24 -15.21 4.92
C MET A 130 21.01 -15.90 6.06
N ASP A 131 21.58 -17.08 5.81
CA ASP A 131 22.41 -17.79 6.80
C ASP A 131 23.71 -17.03 7.10
N ASP A 132 24.29 -16.33 6.11
CA ASP A 132 25.49 -15.49 6.27
C ASP A 132 25.19 -14.18 7.04
N ALA A 133 23.93 -13.79 7.11
CA ALA A 133 23.49 -12.61 7.88
C ALA A 133 23.37 -12.89 9.39
N LYS A 134 23.57 -14.15 9.83
CA LYS A 134 23.55 -14.50 11.26
C LYS A 134 24.56 -13.67 12.05
N GLY A 135 24.11 -13.14 13.19
CA GLY A 135 24.95 -12.30 14.07
C GLY A 135 25.30 -10.92 13.47
N LYS A 136 24.64 -10.49 12.40
CA LYS A 136 24.79 -9.17 11.81
C LYS A 136 23.62 -8.26 12.17
N VAL A 137 23.75 -6.95 11.91
CA VAL A 137 22.65 -5.99 12.03
C VAL A 137 21.71 -6.19 10.84
N PHE A 138 20.43 -6.44 11.13
CA PHE A 138 19.39 -6.67 10.13
C PHE A 138 18.30 -5.61 10.22
N ALA A 139 17.84 -5.09 9.08
CA ALA A 139 16.83 -4.06 9.02
C ALA A 139 15.51 -4.56 8.42
N PHE A 140 14.42 -4.34 9.15
CA PHE A 140 13.07 -4.28 8.63
C PHE A 140 12.69 -2.84 8.28
N ALA A 141 11.64 -2.65 7.48
CA ALA A 141 11.21 -1.32 7.05
C ALA A 141 10.34 -0.62 8.11
N ASP A 142 9.03 -0.89 8.10
CA ASP A 142 8.03 -0.29 8.98
C ASP A 142 7.17 -1.40 9.61
N PRO A 143 6.80 -1.32 10.91
CA PRO A 143 6.01 -2.36 11.60
C PRO A 143 4.65 -2.65 10.95
N ASN A 144 4.09 -1.71 10.19
CA ASN A 144 2.82 -1.86 9.48
C ASN A 144 3.01 -2.34 8.04
N SER A 145 4.27 -2.48 7.55
CA SER A 145 4.54 -2.98 6.21
C SER A 145 4.34 -4.48 6.10
N THR A 146 3.72 -4.93 5.01
CA THR A 146 3.54 -6.37 4.70
C THR A 146 4.88 -7.03 4.39
N SER A 147 5.57 -6.52 3.36
CA SER A 147 6.85 -7.04 2.87
C SER A 147 8.06 -6.52 3.63
N GLY A 148 7.91 -5.37 4.30
CA GLY A 148 8.98 -4.80 5.10
C GLY A 148 9.04 -5.32 6.53
N TYR A 149 7.99 -6.04 6.99
CA TYR A 149 7.99 -6.56 8.37
C TYR A 149 7.12 -7.80 8.57
N LEU A 150 5.80 -7.75 8.32
CA LEU A 150 4.88 -8.82 8.72
C LEU A 150 5.28 -10.18 8.13
N VAL A 151 5.42 -10.27 6.81
CA VAL A 151 5.71 -11.52 6.11
C VAL A 151 7.15 -11.98 6.34
N PRO A 152 8.18 -11.14 6.10
CA PRO A 152 9.55 -11.58 6.35
C PRO A 152 9.79 -11.89 7.83
N GLY A 153 9.19 -11.15 8.76
CA GLY A 153 9.28 -11.45 10.19
C GLY A 153 8.73 -12.83 10.53
N ALA A 154 7.57 -13.19 10.00
CA ALA A 154 6.96 -14.50 10.21
C ALA A 154 7.77 -15.63 9.57
N GLU A 155 8.15 -15.52 8.28
CA GLU A 155 8.88 -16.58 7.57
C GLU A 155 10.31 -16.79 8.11
N LEU A 156 10.99 -15.69 8.45
CA LEU A 156 12.33 -15.78 9.05
C LEU A 156 12.26 -16.35 10.47
N THR A 157 11.23 -16.00 11.25
CA THR A 157 11.01 -16.60 12.58
C THR A 157 10.70 -18.11 12.48
N GLU A 158 9.88 -18.52 11.51
CA GLU A 158 9.61 -19.93 11.27
C GLU A 158 10.90 -20.72 10.98
N LYS A 159 11.81 -20.14 10.19
CA LYS A 159 13.05 -20.80 9.78
C LYS A 159 14.17 -20.72 10.82
N TYR A 160 14.33 -19.58 11.48
CA TYR A 160 15.52 -19.28 12.31
C TYR A 160 15.21 -19.11 13.80
N GLY A 161 13.94 -19.18 14.20
CA GLY A 161 13.52 -18.95 15.57
C GLY A 161 13.50 -17.48 15.96
N ASP A 162 13.88 -17.16 17.20
CA ASP A 162 13.91 -15.79 17.70
C ASP A 162 14.93 -14.94 16.92
N LEU A 163 14.42 -13.99 16.15
CA LEU A 163 15.25 -13.13 15.31
C LEU A 163 16.16 -12.20 16.12
N ALA A 164 15.76 -11.81 17.34
CA ALA A 164 16.61 -11.00 18.22
C ALA A 164 17.82 -11.80 18.74
N ALA A 165 17.69 -13.14 18.79
CA ALA A 165 18.81 -14.03 19.12
C ALA A 165 19.62 -14.44 17.87
N TYR A 166 18.98 -14.47 16.68
CA TYR A 166 19.63 -14.85 15.43
C TYR A 166 20.53 -13.75 14.87
N PHE A 167 20.04 -12.51 14.83
CA PHE A 167 20.79 -11.33 14.42
C PHE A 167 21.49 -10.68 15.62
N SER A 168 22.56 -9.91 15.40
CA SER A 168 23.16 -9.16 16.50
C SER A 168 22.27 -7.99 16.96
N GLU A 169 21.50 -7.42 16.03
CA GLU A 169 20.52 -6.38 16.26
C GLU A 169 19.46 -6.42 15.15
N VAL A 170 18.19 -6.24 15.50
CA VAL A 170 17.08 -6.05 14.57
C VAL A 170 16.64 -4.61 14.65
N LYS A 171 16.66 -3.89 13.52
CA LYS A 171 16.27 -2.48 13.43
C LYS A 171 15.04 -2.29 12.58
N MET A 172 14.25 -1.25 12.92
CA MET A 172 13.26 -0.67 12.02
C MET A 172 13.90 0.56 11.36
N SER A 173 14.06 0.51 10.04
CA SER A 173 14.70 1.61 9.29
C SER A 173 13.79 2.82 9.12
N GLY A 174 12.47 2.63 9.28
CA GLY A 174 11.43 3.64 9.04
C GLY A 174 10.73 3.52 7.69
N GLY A 175 11.26 2.71 6.75
CA GLY A 175 10.63 2.47 5.45
C GLY A 175 11.51 1.74 4.45
N HIS A 176 10.95 1.47 3.29
CA HIS A 176 11.63 0.66 2.26
C HIS A 176 12.87 1.35 1.68
N GLU A 177 12.77 2.65 1.36
CA GLU A 177 13.90 3.43 0.85
C GLU A 177 15.02 3.52 1.88
N GLN A 178 14.69 3.81 3.15
CA GLN A 178 15.66 3.87 4.24
C GLN A 178 16.35 2.52 4.45
N THR A 179 15.64 1.39 4.28
CA THR A 179 16.28 0.07 4.32
C THR A 179 17.28 -0.09 3.18
N ILE A 180 16.87 0.24 1.94
CA ILE A 180 17.71 0.06 0.75
C ILE A 180 18.96 0.94 0.86
N VAL A 181 18.79 2.22 1.14
CA VAL A 181 19.90 3.18 1.28
C VAL A 181 20.79 2.83 2.47
N GLY A 182 20.22 2.46 3.62
CA GLY A 182 20.98 2.08 4.80
C GLY A 182 21.83 0.82 4.60
N VAL A 183 21.33 -0.18 3.86
CA VAL A 183 22.16 -1.35 3.48
C VAL A 183 23.23 -0.94 2.49
N ALA A 184 22.92 -0.15 1.46
CA ALA A 184 23.90 0.31 0.47
C ALA A 184 25.03 1.12 1.13
N ASN A 185 24.72 1.93 2.13
CA ASN A 185 25.70 2.72 2.90
C ASN A 185 26.46 1.89 3.95
N GLY A 186 25.97 0.68 4.30
CA GLY A 186 26.56 -0.17 5.32
C GLY A 186 26.13 0.13 6.74
N ASP A 187 25.04 0.91 6.93
CA ASP A 187 24.41 1.15 8.25
C ASP A 187 23.75 -0.13 8.77
N PHE A 188 23.29 -0.98 7.85
CA PHE A 188 22.77 -2.32 8.09
C PHE A 188 23.55 -3.33 7.25
N ALA A 189 23.82 -4.51 7.78
CA ALA A 189 24.53 -5.54 7.03
C ALA A 189 23.63 -6.21 5.98
N ALA A 190 22.35 -6.35 6.29
CA ALA A 190 21.31 -6.85 5.41
C ALA A 190 19.96 -6.26 5.81
N GLY A 191 18.97 -6.37 4.93
CA GLY A 191 17.61 -5.92 5.21
C GLY A 191 16.62 -6.52 4.24
N VAL A 192 15.34 -6.12 4.36
CA VAL A 192 14.26 -6.51 3.46
C VAL A 192 13.59 -5.31 2.83
N SER A 193 13.23 -5.44 1.56
CA SER A 193 12.40 -4.48 0.84
C SER A 193 11.49 -5.23 -0.13
N TRP A 194 10.87 -4.56 -1.12
CA TRP A 194 9.89 -5.20 -1.98
C TRP A 194 10.15 -4.98 -3.47
N ALA A 195 9.75 -5.98 -4.24
CA ALA A 195 9.71 -5.95 -5.70
C ALA A 195 8.63 -6.91 -6.23
N ASP A 196 8.18 -6.68 -7.47
CA ASP A 196 7.30 -7.62 -8.18
C ASP A 196 8.02 -8.93 -8.55
N GLY A 197 9.35 -8.91 -8.58
CA GLY A 197 10.18 -10.08 -8.91
C GLY A 197 10.22 -10.42 -10.39
N LEU A 198 9.75 -9.54 -11.26
CA LEU A 198 9.78 -9.64 -12.71
C LEU A 198 10.91 -8.78 -13.28
N GLY A 199 11.42 -9.16 -14.46
CA GLY A 199 12.58 -8.46 -15.03
C GLY A 199 13.91 -8.85 -14.37
N ASN A 200 14.88 -7.94 -14.38
CA ASN A 200 16.24 -8.20 -13.91
C ASN A 200 16.49 -7.54 -12.55
N TRP A 201 17.27 -8.21 -11.70
CA TRP A 201 17.73 -7.65 -10.43
C TRP A 201 18.53 -6.36 -10.63
N GLU A 202 19.40 -6.34 -11.63
CA GLU A 202 20.29 -5.22 -11.94
C GLU A 202 19.54 -3.93 -12.28
N ASP A 203 18.29 -4.04 -12.71
CA ASP A 203 17.39 -2.92 -13.00
C ASP A 203 16.46 -2.58 -11.81
N GLY A 204 16.52 -3.33 -10.70
CA GLY A 204 15.61 -3.23 -9.57
C GLY A 204 14.26 -3.90 -9.82
N TYR A 205 14.19 -4.86 -10.75
CA TYR A 205 12.99 -5.51 -11.26
C TYR A 205 12.10 -4.55 -12.10
N ASN A 206 10.88 -4.96 -12.46
CA ASN A 206 9.98 -4.09 -13.21
C ASN A 206 9.29 -3.05 -12.31
N SER A 207 8.93 -3.42 -11.09
CA SER A 207 8.30 -2.51 -10.13
C SER A 207 8.65 -2.84 -8.68
N GLY A 208 8.65 -1.82 -7.84
CA GLY A 208 8.91 -1.96 -6.42
C GLY A 208 9.83 -0.89 -5.86
N ALA A 209 10.20 -1.06 -4.59
CA ALA A 209 11.07 -0.09 -3.92
C ALA A 209 12.49 -0.09 -4.51
N PHE A 210 13.00 -1.25 -4.96
CA PHE A 210 14.30 -1.31 -5.62
C PHE A 210 14.29 -0.57 -6.95
N ARG A 211 13.23 -0.75 -7.77
CA ARG A 211 13.06 -0.01 -9.02
C ARG A 211 13.05 1.48 -8.79
N LYS A 212 12.26 1.94 -7.83
CA LYS A 212 12.20 3.37 -7.46
C LYS A 212 13.55 3.92 -7.01
N ALA A 213 14.27 3.18 -6.15
CA ALA A 213 15.57 3.60 -5.66
C ALA A 213 16.62 3.67 -6.78
N ALA A 214 16.57 2.73 -7.73
CA ALA A 214 17.44 2.73 -8.92
C ALA A 214 17.10 3.89 -9.87
N ASP A 215 15.82 4.11 -10.19
CA ASP A 215 15.35 5.21 -11.06
C ASP A 215 15.71 6.59 -10.46
N ALA A 216 15.65 6.73 -9.14
CA ALA A 216 16.04 7.94 -8.43
C ALA A 216 17.57 8.11 -8.29
N GLY A 217 18.36 7.12 -8.71
CA GLY A 217 19.81 7.15 -8.58
C GLY A 217 20.33 7.09 -7.14
N LEU A 218 19.50 6.58 -6.22
CA LEU A 218 19.87 6.46 -4.80
C LEU A 218 20.82 5.30 -4.54
N VAL A 219 20.76 4.25 -5.37
CA VAL A 219 21.62 3.07 -5.30
C VAL A 219 21.98 2.56 -6.69
N ASP A 220 23.14 1.94 -6.81
CA ASP A 220 23.48 1.07 -7.94
C ASP A 220 23.12 -0.37 -7.55
N MET A 221 22.17 -0.96 -8.26
CA MET A 221 21.75 -2.34 -8.01
C MET A 221 22.88 -3.37 -8.23
N ASN A 222 23.92 -2.99 -9.01
CA ASN A 222 25.10 -3.81 -9.18
C ASN A 222 25.95 -3.93 -7.90
N ASP A 223 25.81 -3.05 -6.94
CA ASP A 223 26.49 -3.11 -5.63
C ASP A 223 25.72 -3.96 -4.61
N LEU A 224 24.50 -4.35 -4.93
CA LEU A 224 23.62 -5.13 -4.07
C LEU A 224 23.44 -6.56 -4.59
N VAL A 225 23.05 -7.47 -3.71
CA VAL A 225 22.74 -8.87 -4.03
C VAL A 225 21.49 -9.30 -3.29
N GLU A 226 20.58 -10.00 -3.99
CA GLU A 226 19.48 -10.71 -3.37
C GLU A 226 19.99 -11.92 -2.59
N ILE A 227 19.58 -12.07 -1.33
CA ILE A 227 20.00 -13.16 -0.44
C ILE A 227 18.82 -14.02 0.04
N TRP A 228 17.60 -13.56 -0.17
CA TRP A 228 16.38 -14.26 0.23
C TRP A 228 15.15 -13.66 -0.46
N ARG A 229 14.13 -14.47 -0.62
CA ARG A 229 12.81 -14.06 -1.13
C ARG A 229 11.71 -14.79 -0.38
N SER A 230 10.64 -14.06 -0.04
CA SER A 230 9.42 -14.63 0.55
C SER A 230 8.64 -15.48 -0.44
N LYS A 231 7.65 -16.19 0.04
CA LYS A 231 6.51 -16.60 -0.77
C LYS A 231 5.82 -15.35 -1.35
N MET A 232 5.07 -15.54 -2.43
CA MET A 232 4.33 -14.44 -3.05
C MET A 232 3.31 -13.85 -2.07
N ILE A 233 3.30 -12.53 -1.97
CA ILE A 233 2.42 -11.72 -1.13
C ILE A 233 1.34 -11.12 -2.03
N PRO A 234 0.05 -11.08 -1.64
CA PRO A 234 -0.95 -10.36 -2.41
C PRO A 234 -0.60 -8.88 -2.49
N GLU A 235 -0.74 -8.29 -3.66
CA GLU A 235 -0.54 -6.85 -3.87
C GLU A 235 -1.51 -6.05 -3.00
N GLY A 236 -1.06 -4.93 -2.45
CA GLY A 236 -1.85 -4.16 -1.50
C GLY A 236 -3.03 -3.43 -2.16
N PRO A 237 -4.12 -3.15 -1.40
CA PRO A 237 -5.28 -2.48 -1.94
C PRO A 237 -5.09 -0.95 -2.02
N MET A 238 -5.64 -0.37 -3.07
CA MET A 238 -6.06 1.02 -3.09
C MET A 238 -7.40 1.11 -2.38
N VAL A 239 -7.49 1.99 -1.39
CA VAL A 239 -8.68 2.13 -0.54
C VAL A 239 -9.22 3.55 -0.59
N VAL A 240 -10.52 3.67 -0.38
CA VAL A 240 -11.21 4.94 -0.28
C VAL A 240 -12.04 4.97 1.00
N ARG A 241 -12.14 6.12 1.67
CA ARG A 241 -12.93 6.25 2.89
C ARG A 241 -14.40 5.94 2.62
N ARG A 242 -14.98 4.98 3.36
CA ARG A 242 -16.35 4.47 3.13
C ARG A 242 -17.41 5.56 3.25
N ALA A 243 -17.22 6.52 4.14
CA ALA A 243 -18.17 7.61 4.38
C ALA A 243 -18.29 8.61 3.22
N LEU A 244 -17.47 8.54 2.17
CA LEU A 244 -17.57 9.40 1.00
C LEU A 244 -18.83 9.09 0.17
N PRO A 245 -19.37 10.10 -0.55
CA PRO A 245 -20.43 9.89 -1.54
C PRO A 245 -20.05 8.83 -2.58
N GLN A 246 -21.01 8.00 -2.98
CA GLN A 246 -20.74 6.88 -3.90
C GLN A 246 -20.22 7.38 -5.26
N ASP A 247 -20.73 8.48 -5.78
CA ASP A 247 -20.29 9.08 -7.03
C ASP A 247 -18.82 9.54 -6.98
N VAL A 248 -18.35 10.03 -5.83
CA VAL A 248 -16.92 10.36 -5.62
C VAL A 248 -16.06 9.10 -5.65
N LYS A 249 -16.48 8.04 -4.95
CA LYS A 249 -15.78 6.75 -4.96
C LYS A 249 -15.72 6.16 -6.36
N ASP A 250 -16.82 6.18 -7.09
CA ASP A 250 -16.92 5.65 -8.46
C ASP A 250 -16.01 6.40 -9.43
N LYS A 251 -15.96 7.73 -9.35
CA LYS A 251 -15.08 8.58 -10.17
C LYS A 251 -13.60 8.26 -9.92
N VAL A 252 -13.17 8.29 -8.65
CA VAL A 252 -11.76 8.02 -8.32
C VAL A 252 -11.36 6.59 -8.72
N THR A 253 -12.26 5.62 -8.54
CA THR A 253 -12.03 4.23 -8.97
C THR A 253 -11.87 4.13 -10.48
N ALA A 254 -12.78 4.72 -11.25
CA ALA A 254 -12.73 4.69 -12.71
C ALA A 254 -11.49 5.42 -13.25
N LEU A 255 -11.17 6.61 -12.69
CA LEU A 255 -9.98 7.36 -13.06
C LEU A 255 -8.70 6.55 -12.86
N THR A 256 -8.60 5.86 -11.71
CA THR A 256 -7.42 5.07 -11.37
C THR A 256 -7.31 3.82 -12.25
N ALA A 257 -8.43 3.13 -12.52
CA ALA A 257 -8.46 1.98 -13.41
C ALA A 257 -8.02 2.33 -14.84
N ASP A 258 -8.41 3.51 -15.34
CA ASP A 258 -8.09 3.96 -16.70
C ASP A 258 -6.68 4.62 -16.80
N LEU A 259 -5.90 4.67 -15.72
CA LEU A 259 -4.71 5.53 -15.67
C LEU A 259 -3.65 5.12 -16.70
N TRP A 260 -3.45 3.82 -16.95
CA TRP A 260 -2.52 3.31 -17.96
C TRP A 260 -2.89 3.70 -19.40
N GLU A 261 -4.18 3.91 -19.67
CA GLU A 261 -4.65 4.37 -20.97
C GLU A 261 -4.55 5.89 -21.11
N LYS A 262 -4.76 6.62 -20.01
CA LYS A 262 -4.81 8.08 -19.97
C LYS A 262 -3.43 8.74 -19.91
N ASP A 263 -2.56 8.23 -19.04
CA ASP A 263 -1.22 8.78 -18.80
C ASP A 263 -0.29 7.68 -18.25
N LYS A 264 0.52 7.10 -19.14
CA LYS A 264 1.42 6.00 -18.79
C LYS A 264 2.53 6.40 -17.82
N ASP A 265 3.02 7.64 -17.90
CA ASP A 265 4.08 8.11 -17.02
C ASP A 265 3.53 8.30 -15.61
N CYS A 266 2.31 8.84 -15.50
CA CYS A 266 1.61 8.93 -14.22
C CYS A 266 1.27 7.55 -13.65
N ALA A 267 0.78 6.62 -14.49
CA ALA A 267 0.51 5.25 -14.08
C ALA A 267 1.78 4.54 -13.58
N TYR A 268 2.93 4.72 -14.25
CA TYR A 268 4.24 4.22 -13.81
C TYR A 268 4.61 4.76 -12.43
N ALA A 269 4.45 6.06 -12.20
CA ALA A 269 4.74 6.70 -10.92
C ALA A 269 3.83 6.16 -9.79
N VAL A 270 2.53 6.01 -10.06
CA VAL A 270 1.55 5.43 -9.12
C VAL A 270 1.85 3.96 -8.84
N ALA A 271 2.19 3.16 -9.86
CA ALA A 271 2.47 1.72 -9.74
C ALA A 271 3.85 1.41 -9.12
N ALA A 272 4.70 2.41 -8.92
CA ALA A 272 6.10 2.25 -8.52
C ALA A 272 6.93 1.44 -9.52
N GLY A 273 6.70 1.65 -10.83
CA GLY A 273 7.34 0.97 -11.94
C GLY A 273 6.35 0.46 -12.98
N GLU A 274 6.78 -0.50 -13.81
CA GLU A 274 5.91 -1.09 -14.83
C GLU A 274 4.82 -1.96 -14.21
N ALA A 275 3.62 -1.82 -14.72
CA ALA A 275 2.50 -2.69 -14.43
C ALA A 275 1.62 -2.83 -15.67
N LYS A 276 0.72 -3.80 -15.66
CA LYS A 276 -0.23 -4.02 -16.75
C LYS A 276 -1.46 -3.14 -16.57
N ASP A 277 -1.99 -3.09 -15.34
CA ASP A 277 -3.26 -2.43 -15.06
C ASP A 277 -3.48 -2.19 -13.54
N PHE A 278 -4.53 -1.45 -13.22
CA PHE A 278 -5.14 -1.41 -11.89
C PHE A 278 -6.52 -2.07 -11.98
N ILE A 279 -6.70 -3.19 -11.30
CA ILE A 279 -7.89 -4.03 -11.43
C ILE A 279 -8.69 -4.10 -10.12
N PRO A 280 -10.01 -4.34 -10.19
CA PRO A 280 -10.83 -4.53 -9.00
C PRO A 280 -10.30 -5.65 -8.11
N VAL A 281 -10.34 -5.42 -6.79
CA VAL A 281 -9.97 -6.40 -5.76
C VAL A 281 -11.00 -6.35 -4.63
N THR A 282 -11.16 -7.45 -3.92
CA THR A 282 -12.11 -7.55 -2.81
C THR A 282 -11.41 -7.77 -1.48
N HIS A 283 -12.12 -7.50 -0.38
CA HIS A 283 -11.66 -7.77 0.98
C HIS A 283 -11.18 -9.21 1.18
N ASP A 284 -11.83 -10.18 0.53
CA ASP A 284 -11.56 -11.61 0.74
C ASP A 284 -10.13 -12.01 0.37
N GLU A 285 -9.50 -11.27 -0.54
CA GLU A 285 -8.11 -11.51 -0.96
C GLU A 285 -7.10 -11.20 0.14
N PHE A 286 -7.50 -10.43 1.15
CA PHE A 286 -6.63 -10.01 2.26
C PHE A 286 -6.86 -10.80 3.56
N LEU A 287 -7.80 -11.75 3.60
CA LEU A 287 -8.15 -12.52 4.80
C LEU A 287 -6.94 -13.24 5.42
N GLY A 288 -6.03 -13.77 4.59
CA GLY A 288 -4.80 -14.39 5.06
C GLY A 288 -3.85 -13.43 5.76
N VAL A 289 -3.70 -12.22 5.22
CA VAL A 289 -2.85 -11.16 5.82
C VAL A 289 -3.50 -10.62 7.09
N ILE A 290 -4.82 -10.46 7.12
CA ILE A 290 -5.59 -10.05 8.30
C ILE A 290 -5.42 -11.07 9.43
N ALA A 291 -5.49 -12.38 9.13
CA ALA A 291 -5.25 -13.42 10.11
C ALA A 291 -3.81 -13.41 10.65
N ALA A 292 -2.82 -13.24 9.77
CA ALA A 292 -1.40 -13.11 10.17
C ALA A 292 -1.18 -11.88 11.07
N ARG A 293 -1.82 -10.75 10.75
CA ARG A 293 -1.73 -9.53 11.55
C ARG A 293 -2.36 -9.70 12.93
N LYS A 294 -3.52 -10.36 13.03
CA LYS A 294 -4.15 -10.71 14.31
C LYS A 294 -3.20 -11.51 15.20
N LEU A 295 -2.59 -12.55 14.65
CA LEU A 295 -1.63 -13.37 15.40
C LEU A 295 -0.44 -12.56 15.90
N GLN A 296 0.10 -11.67 15.07
CA GLN A 296 1.21 -10.78 15.44
C GLN A 296 0.83 -9.84 16.59
N GLU A 297 -0.39 -9.33 16.61
CA GLU A 297 -0.88 -8.40 17.64
C GLU A 297 -1.42 -9.12 18.89
N GLY A 298 -1.43 -10.47 18.90
CA GLY A 298 -1.92 -11.25 20.04
C GLY A 298 -3.44 -11.20 20.22
N MET A 299 -4.19 -10.95 19.13
CA MET A 299 -5.65 -10.83 19.11
C MET A 299 -6.35 -12.16 18.81
#